data_d76cecbfd2413a34a02438cff8350cef
#
_entry.id   d76cecbfd2413a34a02438cff8350cef
#
_cell.length_a   1.000
_cell.length_b   1.000
_cell.length_c   1.000
_cell.angle_alpha   90.00
_cell.angle_beta   90.00
_cell.angle_gamma   90.00
#
_symmetry.space_group_name_H-M   'P 1'
#
loop_
_entity.id
_entity.type
_entity.pdbx_description
1 polymer ?
#
loop_
_entity_poly.entity_id
_entity_poly.type
_entity_poly.pdbx_seq_one_letter_code
_entity_poly.pdbx_strand_id
1 'polypeptide(L)'
;GNDTLIDRPTNYFCIINSQAAYSTEYPSSITNGTLDFNLGANSQQQAWSSFLIPKTGKWYAEYVFSSGALLSSVGIRNPATANSVQLNGINIIQFTSDNSSYSATPQLRIDNSYSENLTSGYGNNDIIGVKVDRDAGTIQFTKNGSNITTAVNLSGASDISDLVFVVNRSQGGSFGITGSVNFGQRPFSYLPTGYKSLCSQNLPDPTILLPNKHFNTLLYA
;
A
#
# COMPACT_ATOMS: atom_id res chain seq x y z
N GLY A 1 -13.71 -9.34 -41.24
CA GLY A 1 -13.75 -7.97 -40.77
C GLY A 1 -12.64 -7.76 -39.78
N ASN A 2 -11.73 -6.82 -40.02
CA ASN A 2 -10.76 -6.43 -39.03
C ASN A 2 -11.52 -5.64 -37.95
N ASP A 3 -11.52 -6.14 -36.74
CA ASP A 3 -11.96 -5.37 -35.57
C ASP A 3 -10.93 -4.26 -35.33
N THR A 4 -11.33 -3.04 -35.66
CA THR A 4 -10.51 -1.83 -35.47
C THR A 4 -10.85 -1.11 -34.15
N LEU A 5 -11.71 -1.70 -33.32
CA LEU A 5 -12.04 -1.14 -32.03
C LEU A 5 -10.84 -1.34 -31.07
N ILE A 6 -10.24 -0.24 -30.69
CA ILE A 6 -9.26 -0.23 -29.61
C ILE A 6 -10.05 -0.28 -28.30
N ASP A 7 -10.52 -1.47 -27.95
CA ASP A 7 -11.16 -1.72 -26.65
C ASP A 7 -10.06 -1.86 -25.57
N ARG A 8 -9.46 -0.74 -25.24
CA ARG A 8 -8.53 -0.64 -24.11
C ARG A 8 -9.18 0.22 -23.06
N PRO A 9 -9.27 -0.27 -21.82
CA PRO A 9 -9.62 0.61 -20.72
C PRO A 9 -8.70 1.82 -20.76
N THR A 10 -9.28 3.00 -20.71
CA THR A 10 -8.52 4.27 -20.76
C THR A 10 -7.75 4.54 -19.48
N ASN A 11 -8.05 3.79 -18.41
CA ASN A 11 -7.39 3.92 -17.13
C ASN A 11 -7.36 2.58 -16.38
N TYR A 12 -6.17 2.15 -15.97
CA TYR A 12 -5.95 0.99 -15.13
C TYR A 12 -5.64 1.45 -13.71
N PHE A 13 -6.44 1.04 -12.76
CA PHE A 13 -6.18 1.31 -11.35
C PHE A 13 -5.24 0.26 -10.77
N CYS A 14 -4.47 0.70 -9.78
CA CYS A 14 -3.71 -0.19 -8.94
C CYS A 14 -4.65 -1.14 -8.18
N ILE A 15 -4.23 -2.37 -8.00
CA ILE A 15 -4.92 -3.42 -7.24
C ILE A 15 -3.94 -4.08 -6.27
N ILE A 16 -4.39 -5.01 -5.45
CA ILE A 16 -3.49 -5.85 -4.66
C ILE A 16 -2.78 -6.83 -5.61
N ASN A 17 -1.46 -6.91 -5.50
CA ASN A 17 -0.68 -7.90 -6.22
C ASN A 17 -0.76 -9.24 -5.49
N SER A 18 -1.48 -10.20 -6.06
CA SER A 18 -1.64 -11.54 -5.49
C SER A 18 -0.38 -12.40 -5.56
N GLN A 19 0.61 -11.98 -6.35
CA GLN A 19 1.88 -12.69 -6.53
C GLN A 19 3.04 -12.06 -5.75
N ALA A 20 2.78 -10.94 -5.10
CA ALA A 20 3.80 -10.16 -4.43
C ALA A 20 3.85 -10.52 -2.95
N ALA A 21 4.43 -11.66 -2.62
CA ALA A 21 4.82 -11.97 -1.26
C ALA A 21 5.93 -13.02 -1.25
N TYR A 22 6.71 -13.04 -0.21
CA TYR A 22 7.65 -14.11 0.08
C TYR A 22 6.87 -15.42 0.31
N SER A 23 7.39 -16.55 -0.08
CA SER A 23 6.70 -17.85 -0.29
C SER A 23 5.79 -18.38 0.84
N THR A 24 5.76 -17.76 2.00
CA THR A 24 4.90 -18.15 3.14
C THR A 24 3.99 -17.01 3.64
N GLU A 25 4.04 -15.84 3.00
CA GLU A 25 3.44 -14.59 3.51
C GLU A 25 2.27 -14.09 2.65
N TYR A 26 1.76 -14.95 1.75
CA TYR A 26 0.63 -14.58 0.91
C TYR A 26 -0.65 -14.37 1.73
N PRO A 27 -1.50 -13.41 1.34
CA PRO A 27 -2.85 -13.35 1.86
C PRO A 27 -3.54 -14.69 1.76
N SER A 28 -4.34 -15.05 2.77
CA SER A 28 -5.15 -16.28 2.74
C SER A 28 -6.18 -16.23 1.62
N SER A 29 -6.70 -15.06 1.30
CA SER A 29 -7.49 -14.82 0.09
C SER A 29 -7.48 -13.33 -0.31
N ILE A 30 -7.66 -13.09 -1.60
CA ILE A 30 -7.91 -11.79 -2.19
C ILE A 30 -9.16 -11.90 -3.05
N THR A 31 -10.11 -11.00 -2.87
CA THR A 31 -11.42 -11.04 -3.53
C THR A 31 -11.83 -9.67 -4.05
N ASN A 32 -13.04 -9.55 -4.59
CA ASN A 32 -13.64 -8.30 -5.04
C ASN A 32 -12.73 -7.49 -5.98
N GLY A 33 -12.35 -8.11 -7.11
CA GLY A 33 -11.46 -7.45 -8.07
C GLY A 33 -10.07 -7.14 -7.53
N THR A 34 -9.60 -7.98 -6.60
CA THR A 34 -8.29 -7.85 -5.92
C THR A 34 -8.16 -6.60 -5.04
N LEU A 35 -9.24 -6.19 -4.39
CA LEU A 35 -9.27 -5.05 -3.48
C LEU A 35 -9.53 -5.45 -2.02
N ASP A 36 -10.19 -6.59 -1.80
CA ASP A 36 -10.44 -7.11 -0.46
C ASP A 36 -9.40 -8.17 -0.11
N PHE A 37 -8.87 -8.09 1.09
CA PHE A 37 -7.84 -9.00 1.59
C PHE A 37 -8.28 -9.72 2.86
N ASN A 38 -7.81 -10.97 2.99
CA ASN A 38 -7.84 -11.73 4.22
C ASN A 38 -6.40 -12.17 4.53
N LEU A 39 -5.84 -11.67 5.62
CA LEU A 39 -4.54 -12.06 6.14
C LEU A 39 -4.77 -13.00 7.32
N GLY A 40 -4.42 -14.27 7.13
CA GLY A 40 -4.77 -15.37 8.05
C GLY A 40 -4.09 -15.30 9.41
N ALA A 41 -4.61 -16.13 10.34
CA ALA A 41 -4.25 -16.07 11.76
C ALA A 41 -2.84 -16.54 12.10
N ASN A 42 -2.28 -17.49 11.34
CA ASN A 42 -1.11 -18.27 11.78
C ASN A 42 0.21 -17.86 11.14
N SER A 43 0.25 -16.80 10.34
CA SER A 43 1.44 -16.36 9.64
C SER A 43 1.49 -14.85 9.49
N GLN A 44 2.67 -14.32 9.31
CA GLN A 44 2.88 -12.94 8.95
C GLN A 44 2.54 -12.78 7.47
N GLN A 45 1.34 -12.33 7.17
CA GLN A 45 0.87 -12.15 5.81
C GLN A 45 0.85 -10.67 5.43
N GLN A 46 1.06 -10.42 4.16
CA GLN A 46 1.11 -9.07 3.59
C GLN A 46 0.33 -9.01 2.29
N ALA A 47 -0.19 -7.83 1.99
CA ALA A 47 -0.75 -7.53 0.68
C ALA A 47 -0.16 -6.19 0.18
N TRP A 48 0.33 -6.15 -1.06
CA TRP A 48 1.01 -5.00 -1.65
C TRP A 48 0.25 -4.46 -2.85
N SER A 49 0.49 -3.20 -3.16
CA SER A 49 0.00 -2.61 -4.39
C SER A 49 0.67 -3.22 -5.62
N SER A 50 -0.09 -3.41 -6.71
CA SER A 50 0.41 -3.94 -7.99
C SER A 50 1.29 -2.94 -8.74
N PHE A 51 1.15 -1.64 -8.45
CA PHE A 51 1.97 -0.58 -9.00
C PHE A 51 2.99 -0.10 -7.99
N LEU A 52 4.18 0.22 -8.46
CA LEU A 52 5.12 1.02 -7.70
C LEU A 52 4.57 2.45 -7.55
N ILE A 53 4.80 3.05 -6.39
CA ILE A 53 4.55 4.46 -6.17
C ILE A 53 5.59 5.24 -6.99
N PRO A 54 5.17 6.09 -7.95
CA PRO A 54 6.12 6.86 -8.75
C PRO A 54 7.09 7.68 -7.90
N LYS A 55 8.28 7.95 -8.46
CA LYS A 55 9.35 8.68 -7.76
C LYS A 55 9.07 10.18 -7.59
N THR A 56 8.01 10.68 -8.19
CA THR A 56 7.54 12.07 -8.10
C THR A 56 6.04 12.12 -7.88
N GLY A 57 5.52 13.25 -7.43
CA GLY A 57 4.10 13.48 -7.19
C GLY A 57 3.63 13.04 -5.81
N LYS A 58 2.33 13.22 -5.59
CA LYS A 58 1.64 12.95 -4.32
C LYS A 58 0.61 11.85 -4.51
N TRP A 59 0.75 10.77 -3.75
CA TRP A 59 0.00 9.53 -3.92
C TRP A 59 -0.76 9.17 -2.66
N TYR A 60 -1.95 8.58 -2.83
CA TYR A 60 -2.84 8.30 -1.73
C TYR A 60 -3.51 6.93 -1.87
N ALA A 61 -3.66 6.24 -0.73
CA ALA A 61 -4.45 5.02 -0.61
C ALA A 61 -5.25 5.03 0.69
N GLU A 62 -6.45 4.43 0.67
CA GLU A 62 -7.30 4.24 1.85
C GLU A 62 -7.45 2.77 2.18
N TYR A 63 -7.35 2.43 3.46
CA TYR A 63 -7.57 1.09 4.00
C TYR A 63 -8.73 1.11 4.98
N VAL A 64 -9.57 0.08 4.92
CA VAL A 64 -10.65 -0.16 5.88
C VAL A 64 -10.57 -1.60 6.35
N PHE A 65 -10.57 -1.81 7.65
CA PHE A 65 -10.58 -3.14 8.24
C PHE A 65 -11.99 -3.51 8.66
N SER A 66 -12.51 -4.61 8.17
CA SER A 66 -13.78 -5.17 8.62
C SER A 66 -13.61 -6.01 9.89
N SER A 67 -12.41 -6.59 10.10
CA SER A 67 -12.05 -7.26 11.35
C SER A 67 -10.55 -7.23 11.60
N GLY A 68 -10.16 -7.36 12.86
CA GLY A 68 -8.77 -7.51 13.27
C GLY A 68 -7.90 -6.26 13.11
N ALA A 69 -8.49 -5.06 13.00
CA ALA A 69 -7.75 -3.80 12.85
C ALA A 69 -6.62 -3.65 13.87
N LEU A 70 -6.84 -4.10 15.10
CA LEU A 70 -5.86 -4.04 16.18
C LEU A 70 -4.60 -4.91 15.96
N LEU A 71 -4.59 -5.77 14.96
CA LEU A 71 -3.46 -6.64 14.60
C LEU A 71 -2.80 -6.22 13.30
N SER A 72 -3.20 -5.10 12.74
CA SER A 72 -2.77 -4.65 11.42
C SER A 72 -1.65 -3.64 11.46
N SER A 73 -0.97 -3.52 10.35
CA SER A 73 -0.18 -2.35 10.00
C SER A 73 -0.43 -1.94 8.56
N VAL A 74 -0.34 -0.65 8.29
CA VAL A 74 -0.42 -0.08 6.94
C VAL A 74 0.73 0.89 6.71
N GLY A 75 1.19 0.99 5.48
CA GLY A 75 2.27 1.91 5.14
C GLY A 75 2.84 1.67 3.75
N ILE A 76 4.15 1.83 3.66
CA ILE A 76 4.93 1.62 2.44
C ILE A 76 6.14 0.76 2.72
N ARG A 77 6.63 0.07 1.70
CA ARG A 77 7.87 -0.69 1.76
C ARG A 77 8.52 -0.78 0.38
N ASN A 78 9.81 -1.12 0.34
CA ASN A 78 10.45 -1.56 -0.89
C ASN A 78 10.15 -3.06 -1.11
N PRO A 79 9.57 -3.46 -2.25
CA PRO A 79 9.27 -4.86 -2.52
C PRO A 79 10.54 -5.71 -2.74
N ALA A 80 11.67 -5.12 -3.16
CA ALA A 80 12.91 -5.84 -3.42
C ALA A 80 13.64 -6.28 -2.14
N THR A 81 13.41 -5.59 -1.03
CA THR A 81 14.03 -5.90 0.28
C THR A 81 13.24 -6.91 1.12
N ALA A 82 12.33 -7.61 0.49
CA ALA A 82 11.36 -8.50 1.12
C ALA A 82 11.94 -9.83 1.68
N ASN A 83 13.19 -9.85 2.12
CA ASN A 83 13.83 -11.07 2.65
C ASN A 83 13.39 -11.46 4.06
N SER A 84 12.50 -10.72 4.68
CA SER A 84 11.97 -11.04 6.00
C SER A 84 10.57 -10.50 6.19
N VAL A 85 9.84 -11.16 7.05
CA VAL A 85 8.54 -10.75 7.61
C VAL A 85 8.61 -9.41 8.33
N GLN A 86 9.80 -8.88 8.53
CA GLN A 86 10.02 -7.61 9.17
C GLN A 86 9.63 -6.48 8.22
N LEU A 87 8.92 -5.53 8.78
CA LEU A 87 8.37 -4.37 8.09
C LEU A 87 9.48 -3.37 7.74
N ASN A 88 10.29 -3.68 6.71
CA ASN A 88 11.19 -2.68 6.16
C ASN A 88 10.37 -1.64 5.40
N GLY A 89 10.52 -0.39 5.75
CA GLY A 89 9.74 0.73 5.24
C GLY A 89 9.17 1.60 6.35
N ILE A 90 8.14 2.38 6.05
CA ILE A 90 7.50 3.27 7.01
C ILE A 90 6.05 2.86 7.17
N ASN A 91 5.68 2.47 8.38
CA ASN A 91 4.37 1.91 8.68
C ASN A 91 3.82 2.44 10.00
N ILE A 92 2.51 2.57 10.09
CA ILE A 92 1.83 2.61 11.37
C ILE A 92 1.40 1.20 11.75
N ILE A 93 1.72 0.80 12.96
CA ILE A 93 1.42 -0.51 13.49
C ILE A 93 0.49 -0.36 14.69
N GLN A 94 -0.54 -1.17 14.73
CA GLN A 94 -1.44 -1.23 15.85
C GLN A 94 -1.26 -2.56 16.58
N PHE A 95 -1.16 -2.53 17.91
CA PHE A 95 -0.97 -3.71 18.74
C PHE A 95 -2.10 -3.85 19.76
N THR A 96 -2.44 -5.10 20.06
CA THR A 96 -3.32 -5.43 21.19
C THR A 96 -2.51 -5.68 22.46
N SER A 97 -3.18 -5.46 23.61
CA SER A 97 -2.65 -5.76 24.94
C SER A 97 -2.36 -7.25 25.19
N ASP A 98 -2.77 -8.13 24.28
CA ASP A 98 -2.67 -9.59 24.48
C ASP A 98 -1.31 -10.17 24.12
N ASN A 99 -0.41 -9.37 23.57
CA ASN A 99 0.95 -9.81 23.29
C ASN A 99 1.94 -9.09 24.22
N SER A 100 2.42 -9.81 25.22
CA SER A 100 3.37 -9.31 26.21
C SER A 100 4.69 -8.77 25.65
N SER A 101 4.96 -8.99 24.37
CA SER A 101 6.18 -8.53 23.70
C SER A 101 6.03 -7.20 22.99
N TYR A 102 4.82 -6.64 22.88
CA TYR A 102 4.57 -5.38 22.17
C TYR A 102 3.71 -4.43 23.00
N SER A 103 3.95 -3.14 22.84
CA SER A 103 3.18 -2.09 23.47
C SER A 103 1.71 -2.13 23.03
N ALA A 104 0.78 -1.92 23.98
CA ALA A 104 -0.63 -1.70 23.67
C ALA A 104 -0.89 -0.36 22.94
N THR A 105 0.15 0.45 22.76
CA THR A 105 0.07 1.77 22.13
C THR A 105 0.37 1.65 20.65
N PRO A 106 -0.47 2.19 19.77
CA PRO A 106 -0.18 2.26 18.35
C PRO A 106 1.12 3.01 18.07
N GLN A 107 1.90 2.53 17.12
CA GLN A 107 3.25 3.04 16.88
C GLN A 107 3.48 3.37 15.40
N LEU A 108 4.23 4.43 15.17
CA LEU A 108 4.94 4.65 13.92
C LEU A 108 6.26 3.88 13.97
N ARG A 109 6.58 3.14 12.90
CA ARG A 109 7.85 2.41 12.77
C ARG A 109 8.52 2.73 11.45
N ILE A 110 9.85 2.80 11.50
CA ILE A 110 10.73 2.96 10.35
C ILE A 110 11.68 1.76 10.38
N ASP A 111 11.72 0.98 9.29
CA ASP A 111 12.51 -0.25 9.17
C ASP A 111 12.37 -1.18 10.39
N ASN A 112 11.13 -1.39 10.82
CA ASN A 112 10.78 -2.17 12.00
C ASN A 112 11.30 -1.61 13.36
N SER A 113 11.95 -0.48 13.35
CA SER A 113 12.38 0.22 14.55
C SER A 113 11.29 1.17 15.04
N TYR A 114 11.12 1.24 16.34
CA TYR A 114 10.23 2.20 16.98
C TYR A 114 10.66 3.63 16.61
N SER A 115 9.70 4.45 16.20
CA SER A 115 9.91 5.89 15.96
C SER A 115 9.12 6.75 16.96
N GLU A 116 7.80 6.58 17.02
CA GLU A 116 6.96 7.32 17.96
C GLU A 116 5.70 6.54 18.33
N ASN A 117 5.14 6.83 19.51
CA ASN A 117 3.81 6.40 19.90
C ASN A 117 2.77 7.31 19.28
N LEU A 118 1.73 6.72 18.70
CA LEU A 118 0.61 7.49 18.20
C LEU A 118 -0.33 7.85 19.36
N THR A 119 -0.87 9.06 19.33
CA THR A 119 -1.83 9.54 20.33
C THR A 119 -3.20 8.85 20.23
N SER A 120 -3.49 8.25 19.07
CA SER A 120 -4.76 7.59 18.81
C SER A 120 -4.53 6.43 17.84
N GLY A 121 -5.07 5.26 18.21
CA GLY A 121 -5.16 4.10 17.32
C GLY A 121 -6.39 4.17 16.40
N TYR A 122 -6.56 3.12 15.62
CA TYR A 122 -7.71 2.94 14.74
C TYR A 122 -8.37 1.57 15.01
N GLY A 123 -9.65 1.50 14.74
CA GLY A 123 -10.47 0.29 14.92
C GLY A 123 -11.03 -0.22 13.59
N ASN A 124 -11.85 -1.26 13.70
CA ASN A 124 -12.62 -1.73 12.56
C ASN A 124 -13.55 -0.62 12.06
N ASN A 125 -13.69 -0.54 10.73
CA ASN A 125 -14.44 0.46 9.98
C ASN A 125 -13.87 1.90 10.01
N ASP A 126 -12.78 2.17 10.71
CA ASP A 126 -12.04 3.40 10.50
C ASP A 126 -11.36 3.39 9.11
N ILE A 127 -11.35 4.55 8.46
CA ILE A 127 -10.67 4.74 7.18
C ILE A 127 -9.27 5.28 7.44
N ILE A 128 -8.27 4.48 7.11
CA ILE A 128 -6.86 4.83 7.29
C ILE A 128 -6.28 5.27 5.97
N GLY A 129 -5.90 6.54 5.88
CA GLY A 129 -5.25 7.10 4.70
C GLY A 129 -3.73 7.04 4.81
N VAL A 130 -3.08 6.64 3.74
CA VAL A 130 -1.62 6.67 3.58
C VAL A 130 -1.28 7.71 2.52
N LYS A 131 -0.67 8.80 2.93
CA LYS A 131 -0.27 9.96 2.11
C LYS A 131 1.22 9.89 1.83
N VAL A 132 1.62 9.70 0.58
CA VAL A 132 3.03 9.68 0.18
C VAL A 132 3.29 10.87 -0.73
N ASP A 133 4.10 11.80 -0.26
CA ASP A 133 4.57 12.96 -1.03
C ASP A 133 6.01 12.70 -1.46
N ARG A 134 6.19 12.28 -2.71
CA ARG A 134 7.50 11.95 -3.26
C ARG A 134 8.30 13.19 -3.64
N ASP A 135 7.63 14.33 -3.85
CA ASP A 135 8.29 15.60 -4.16
C ASP A 135 8.88 16.21 -2.88
N ALA A 136 8.13 16.17 -1.77
CA ALA A 136 8.63 16.56 -0.46
C ALA A 136 9.47 15.49 0.25
N GLY A 137 9.45 14.24 -0.25
CA GLY A 137 10.12 13.11 0.37
C GLY A 137 9.51 12.71 1.73
N THR A 138 8.18 12.76 1.87
CA THR A 138 7.51 12.50 3.14
C THR A 138 6.35 11.50 3.02
N ILE A 139 6.03 10.87 4.16
CA ILE A 139 4.81 10.08 4.36
C ILE A 139 4.05 10.60 5.58
N GLN A 140 2.73 10.55 5.53
CA GLN A 140 1.85 10.90 6.63
C GLN A 140 0.62 10.00 6.64
N PHE A 141 0.11 9.69 7.83
CA PHE A 141 -1.06 8.84 8.02
C PHE A 141 -2.25 9.62 8.55
N THR A 142 -3.44 9.22 8.10
CA THR A 142 -4.71 9.81 8.55
C THR A 142 -5.66 8.73 9.04
N LYS A 143 -6.55 9.12 9.94
CA LYS A 143 -7.73 8.36 10.35
C LYS A 143 -8.98 9.20 10.12
N ASN A 144 -9.91 8.70 9.34
CA ASN A 144 -11.16 9.39 9.00
C ASN A 144 -10.91 10.83 8.54
N GLY A 145 -9.87 11.03 7.72
CA GLY A 145 -9.45 12.32 7.17
C GLY A 145 -8.55 13.17 8.07
N SER A 146 -8.45 12.88 9.36
CA SER A 146 -7.62 13.63 10.31
C SER A 146 -6.21 13.03 10.41
N ASN A 147 -5.16 13.85 10.42
CA ASN A 147 -3.78 13.37 10.58
C ASN A 147 -3.59 12.72 11.97
N ILE A 148 -3.01 11.54 12.01
CA ILE A 148 -2.64 10.82 13.25
C ILE A 148 -1.14 10.72 13.45
N THR A 149 -0.35 11.16 12.47
CA THR A 149 1.10 11.32 12.56
C THR A 149 1.50 12.72 12.10
N THR A 150 2.70 13.14 12.46
CA THR A 150 3.41 14.19 11.73
C THR A 150 3.82 13.69 10.35
N ALA A 151 4.28 14.57 9.47
CA ALA A 151 4.91 14.17 8.22
C ALA A 151 6.30 13.60 8.52
N VAL A 152 6.57 12.37 8.08
CA VAL A 152 7.81 11.64 8.35
C VAL A 152 8.65 11.59 7.08
N ASN A 153 9.95 11.87 7.19
CA ASN A 153 10.86 11.82 6.06
C ASN A 153 11.06 10.38 5.57
N LEU A 154 10.90 10.17 4.27
CA LEU A 154 11.14 8.87 3.63
C LEU A 154 12.59 8.41 3.80
N SER A 155 13.54 9.36 3.79
CA SER A 155 14.97 9.10 3.98
C SER A 155 15.33 8.48 5.34
N GLY A 156 14.37 8.40 6.27
CA GLY A 156 14.53 7.62 7.51
C GLY A 156 14.54 6.12 7.28
N ALA A 157 13.98 5.63 6.18
CA ALA A 157 14.00 4.22 5.81
C ALA A 157 15.25 3.90 4.96
N SER A 158 15.76 2.68 5.10
CA SER A 158 17.01 2.24 4.50
C SER A 158 16.97 2.17 2.97
N ASP A 159 15.81 1.89 2.39
CA ASP A 159 15.64 1.81 0.94
C ASP A 159 14.27 2.34 0.51
N ILE A 160 14.29 3.49 -0.15
CA ILE A 160 13.12 4.19 -0.69
C ILE A 160 13.14 4.27 -2.22
N SER A 161 14.00 3.52 -2.90
CA SER A 161 14.15 3.58 -4.35
C SER A 161 12.85 3.23 -5.07
N ASP A 162 12.27 2.09 -4.71
CA ASP A 162 11.03 1.58 -5.25
C ASP A 162 10.07 1.25 -4.10
N LEU A 163 8.92 1.90 -4.09
CA LEU A 163 7.97 1.79 -3.00
C LEU A 163 6.63 1.24 -3.48
N VAL A 164 6.01 0.41 -2.67
CA VAL A 164 4.62 -0.04 -2.81
C VAL A 164 3.84 0.33 -1.56
N PHE A 165 2.54 0.52 -1.69
CA PHE A 165 1.63 0.51 -0.56
C PHE A 165 1.50 -0.91 -0.01
N VAL A 166 1.46 -1.04 1.31
CA VAL A 166 1.39 -2.34 1.97
C VAL A 166 0.37 -2.33 3.10
N VAL A 167 -0.33 -3.43 3.25
CA VAL A 167 -1.02 -3.82 4.48
C VAL A 167 -0.41 -5.12 4.98
N ASN A 168 -0.22 -5.20 6.29
CA ASN A 168 0.45 -6.31 6.91
C ASN A 168 -0.29 -6.71 8.20
N ARG A 169 -0.23 -8.00 8.50
CA ARG A 169 -0.61 -8.51 9.81
C ARG A 169 0.61 -8.47 10.71
N SER A 170 0.54 -7.71 11.81
CA SER A 170 1.57 -7.72 12.83
C SER A 170 1.58 -9.07 13.56
N GLN A 171 2.72 -9.45 14.10
CA GLN A 171 2.88 -10.74 14.79
C GLN A 171 1.96 -10.87 16.00
N GLY A 172 1.56 -12.09 16.31
CA GLY A 172 1.18 -12.52 17.63
C GLY A 172 -0.31 -12.50 17.93
N GLY A 173 -1.17 -13.10 17.12
CA GLY A 173 -2.57 -13.30 17.51
C GLY A 173 -3.19 -14.52 16.85
N SER A 174 -4.20 -15.10 17.47
CA SER A 174 -4.96 -16.25 16.94
C SER A 174 -5.97 -15.85 15.87
N PHE A 175 -6.10 -14.56 15.54
CA PHE A 175 -7.10 -14.02 14.63
C PHE A 175 -6.46 -13.43 13.38
N GLY A 176 -7.08 -13.68 12.22
CA GLY A 176 -6.75 -13.01 10.97
C GLY A 176 -7.27 -11.58 10.93
N ILE A 177 -6.82 -10.83 9.93
CA ILE A 177 -7.39 -9.52 9.61
C ILE A 177 -8.06 -9.57 8.24
N THR A 178 -9.21 -8.92 8.13
CA THR A 178 -9.91 -8.75 6.86
C THR A 178 -10.17 -7.27 6.61
N GLY A 179 -10.14 -6.88 5.36
CA GLY A 179 -10.38 -5.49 5.00
C GLY A 179 -10.34 -5.26 3.51
N SER A 180 -10.40 -4.00 3.13
CA SER A 180 -10.31 -3.57 1.74
C SER A 180 -9.37 -2.39 1.59
N VAL A 181 -8.83 -2.23 0.37
CA VAL A 181 -8.05 -1.07 -0.03
C VAL A 181 -8.74 -0.34 -1.17
N ASN A 182 -8.62 0.97 -1.18
CA ASN A 182 -9.00 1.84 -2.28
C ASN A 182 -7.76 2.58 -2.78
N PHE A 183 -7.37 2.34 -4.04
CA PHE A 183 -6.29 3.07 -4.71
C PHE A 183 -6.84 4.14 -5.67
N GLY A 184 -8.19 4.36 -5.65
CA GLY A 184 -8.90 5.32 -6.48
C GLY A 184 -9.89 4.70 -7.47
N GLN A 185 -10.10 3.37 -7.46
CA GLN A 185 -11.12 2.70 -8.27
C GLN A 185 -12.55 3.12 -7.86
N ARG A 186 -12.68 3.52 -6.63
CA ARG A 186 -13.87 4.15 -6.05
C ARG A 186 -13.53 5.57 -5.61
N PRO A 187 -14.47 6.49 -5.52
CA PRO A 187 -14.21 7.78 -4.91
C PRO A 187 -13.57 7.59 -3.54
N PHE A 188 -12.51 8.33 -3.26
CA PHE A 188 -11.91 8.37 -1.93
C PHE A 188 -12.87 9.08 -0.96
N SER A 189 -12.91 8.60 0.27
CA SER A 189 -13.68 9.24 1.33
C SER A 189 -13.01 10.53 1.83
N TYR A 190 -11.65 10.52 1.85
CA TYR A 190 -10.87 11.61 2.42
C TYR A 190 -9.62 11.95 1.58
N LEU A 191 -9.78 12.13 0.26
CA LEU A 191 -8.66 12.49 -0.61
C LEU A 191 -8.07 13.84 -0.21
N PRO A 192 -6.79 13.91 0.20
CA PRO A 192 -6.17 15.18 0.52
C PRO A 192 -5.90 16.02 -0.73
N THR A 193 -5.96 17.34 -0.59
CA THR A 193 -5.70 18.27 -1.70
C THR A 193 -4.32 18.01 -2.33
N GLY A 194 -4.29 17.91 -3.65
CA GLY A 194 -3.07 17.69 -4.45
C GLY A 194 -2.61 16.24 -4.52
N TYR A 195 -3.22 15.31 -3.79
CA TYR A 195 -2.93 13.88 -3.90
C TYR A 195 -3.73 13.22 -5.03
N LYS A 196 -3.19 12.14 -5.57
CA LYS A 196 -3.76 11.44 -6.71
C LYS A 196 -3.96 9.95 -6.40
N SER A 197 -4.90 9.36 -7.14
CA SER A 197 -5.06 7.91 -7.22
C SER A 197 -3.89 7.25 -7.96
N LEU A 198 -3.51 6.05 -7.53
CA LEU A 198 -2.48 5.25 -8.20
C LEU A 198 -3.12 4.49 -9.37
N CYS A 199 -3.10 5.09 -10.55
CA CYS A 199 -3.68 4.57 -11.78
C CYS A 199 -2.89 5.02 -13.00
N SER A 200 -3.03 4.32 -14.12
CA SER A 200 -2.23 4.57 -15.32
C SER A 200 -2.35 5.99 -15.85
N GLN A 201 -3.51 6.63 -15.73
CA GLN A 201 -3.72 8.01 -16.17
C GLN A 201 -2.92 9.04 -15.37
N ASN A 202 -2.61 8.73 -14.12
CA ASN A 202 -1.88 9.62 -13.21
C ASN A 202 -0.37 9.31 -13.14
N LEU A 203 0.06 8.20 -13.75
CA LEU A 203 1.50 7.86 -13.80
C LEU A 203 2.24 8.90 -14.66
N PRO A 204 3.52 9.15 -14.39
CA PRO A 204 4.36 9.95 -15.27
C PRO A 204 4.35 9.39 -16.69
N ASP A 205 4.37 10.26 -17.67
CA ASP A 205 4.49 9.84 -19.06
C ASP A 205 5.72 8.96 -19.29
N PRO A 206 5.60 7.90 -20.10
CA PRO A 206 6.75 7.07 -20.43
C PRO A 206 7.78 7.91 -21.23
N THR A 207 9.06 7.60 -21.05
CA THR A 207 10.15 8.28 -21.76
C THR A 207 9.98 8.20 -23.28
N ILE A 208 9.38 7.11 -23.78
CA ILE A 208 9.04 6.92 -25.20
C ILE A 208 7.53 7.10 -25.35
N LEU A 209 7.10 8.29 -25.71
CA LEU A 209 5.67 8.64 -25.87
C LEU A 209 5.01 7.95 -27.06
N LEU A 210 5.76 7.66 -28.09
CA LEU A 210 5.29 7.06 -29.34
C LEU A 210 6.15 5.84 -29.72
N PRO A 211 5.97 4.68 -29.06
CA PRO A 211 6.80 3.50 -29.31
C PRO A 211 6.81 3.07 -30.80
N ASN A 212 5.69 3.23 -31.51
CA ASN A 212 5.56 2.91 -32.94
C ASN A 212 6.45 3.76 -33.87
N LYS A 213 6.99 4.87 -33.39
CA LYS A 213 8.00 5.65 -34.12
C LYS A 213 9.44 5.17 -33.87
N HIS A 214 9.64 4.34 -32.85
CA HIS A 214 10.94 3.84 -32.46
C HIS A 214 11.13 2.34 -32.75
N PHE A 215 10.02 1.61 -32.93
CA PHE A 215 10.02 0.19 -33.23
C PHE A 215 9.21 -0.06 -34.50
N ASN A 216 9.83 -0.63 -35.51
CA ASN A 216 9.17 -1.06 -36.73
C ASN A 216 9.28 -2.58 -36.86
N THR A 217 8.13 -3.24 -37.06
CA THR A 217 8.10 -4.69 -37.34
C THR A 217 8.35 -4.89 -38.82
N LEU A 218 9.46 -5.51 -39.18
CA LEU A 218 9.69 -5.99 -40.54
C LEU A 218 9.13 -7.41 -40.67
N LEU A 219 8.15 -7.58 -41.53
CA LEU A 219 7.69 -8.90 -41.97
C LEU A 219 8.66 -9.40 -43.05
N TYR A 220 9.31 -10.52 -42.80
CA TYR A 220 10.06 -11.23 -43.85
C TYR A 220 9.08 -11.97 -44.72
N ALA A 221 9.21 -11.76 -46.05
CA ALA A 221 8.47 -12.49 -47.06
C ALA A 221 9.18 -13.80 -47.39
#